data_2969aea9855c8a9ab57e0fe4fd35100a
#
_entry.id   2969aea9855c8a9ab57e0fe4fd35100a
#
_cell.length_a   1.000
_cell.length_b   1.000
_cell.length_c   1.000
_cell.angle_alpha   90.00
_cell.angle_beta   90.00
_cell.angle_gamma   90.00
#
_symmetry.space_group_name_H-M   'P 1'
#
loop_
_entity.id
_entity.type
_entity.pdbx_description
1 polymer ?
#
loop_
_entity_poly.entity_id
_entity_poly.type
_entity_poly.pdbx_seq_one_letter_code
_entity_poly.pdbx_strand_id
1 'polypeptide(L)'
;MRSKALAVMTAALALLVAAATPGVAAPPEPHRFVTRPDLNPPVVRIDTPANGTEPGYIFLAPHGTAAQSGPMIIDDTGQPVWSEPVGDGAGLFTMDLKAQAYRGEPVLTWWQGAPHPGYGEGEYVIRDRSYRQIGKVDAGGGLRADLHEMVITPRDTALIIAYHTVQRDRPVVEGVVQEIDIATGEVLFDWRSLDHVAPEESTVPLPEDPAAPYDYIHLNSITEDSAGNLLISARHTDALYLLDRATGDVRWRLGGTRSDFAVDPDAAFARQHDARWLPDGTMSLFDNAASEPGPVSRAIVLDVDQQARTARLARAFPHPGGDTSVSQGDHQVLLGGNSFVGWGSQPQFTEFDQSGAVALHGSFGDGMPSYRAFRLAWTGAPTEPPVAALREADGVATVYASWNGATEVRAWRILAGPAPDQLRPITDVPRAGFETAAALPAPEAFAAVEALDASGQVLARSEPAPAG
;
A
#
# COMPACT_ATOMS: atom_id res chain seq x y z
N MET A 1 -43.25 16.56 -80.01
CA MET A 1 -43.48 15.57 -78.94
C MET A 1 -42.38 15.73 -77.92
N ARG A 2 -42.63 16.31 -76.74
CA ARG A 2 -41.65 16.58 -75.68
C ARG A 2 -41.89 15.59 -74.57
N SER A 3 -40.89 14.71 -74.35
CA SER A 3 -40.85 13.77 -73.20
C SER A 3 -40.33 14.47 -71.95
N LYS A 4 -41.12 14.44 -70.87
CA LYS A 4 -40.70 14.94 -69.55
C LYS A 4 -40.05 13.79 -68.77
N ALA A 5 -38.79 13.92 -68.42
CA ALA A 5 -38.11 13.03 -67.47
C ALA A 5 -38.42 13.50 -66.05
N LEU A 6 -38.90 12.59 -65.23
CA LEU A 6 -39.19 12.77 -63.79
C LEU A 6 -37.96 12.37 -63.00
N ALA A 7 -37.34 13.31 -62.29
CA ALA A 7 -36.21 13.02 -61.40
C ALA A 7 -36.74 12.67 -60.02
N VAL A 8 -36.46 11.48 -59.53
CA VAL A 8 -36.72 11.04 -58.14
C VAL A 8 -35.51 11.39 -57.29
N MET A 9 -35.63 12.33 -56.37
CA MET A 9 -34.66 12.61 -55.33
C MET A 9 -34.86 11.64 -54.13
N THR A 10 -33.96 10.73 -53.94
CA THR A 10 -33.86 9.93 -52.72
C THR A 10 -33.06 10.72 -51.68
N ALA A 11 -33.73 11.15 -50.59
CA ALA A 11 -33.08 11.74 -49.43
C ALA A 11 -32.53 10.61 -48.54
N ALA A 12 -31.20 10.53 -48.43
CA ALA A 12 -30.55 9.68 -47.46
C ALA A 12 -30.51 10.39 -46.12
N LEU A 13 -31.21 9.85 -45.11
CA LEU A 13 -31.18 10.29 -43.73
C LEU A 13 -29.93 9.67 -43.05
N ALA A 14 -28.87 10.45 -42.86
CA ALA A 14 -27.71 10.04 -42.08
C ALA A 14 -28.05 10.15 -40.59
N LEU A 15 -28.20 9.00 -39.91
CA LEU A 15 -28.22 8.96 -38.44
C LEU A 15 -26.80 9.23 -37.93
N LEU A 16 -26.56 10.39 -37.34
CA LEU A 16 -25.39 10.64 -36.49
C LEU A 16 -25.62 9.90 -35.16
N VAL A 17 -24.95 8.77 -34.96
CA VAL A 17 -24.77 8.18 -33.64
C VAL A 17 -23.70 9.01 -32.95
N ALA A 18 -24.10 9.90 -32.05
CA ALA A 18 -23.16 10.55 -31.14
C ALA A 18 -22.59 9.47 -30.19
N ALA A 19 -21.33 9.11 -30.37
CA ALA A 19 -20.61 8.35 -29.37
C ALA A 19 -20.51 9.21 -28.11
N ALA A 20 -21.17 8.79 -27.04
CA ALA A 20 -20.99 9.38 -25.72
C ALA A 20 -19.53 9.15 -25.32
N THR A 21 -18.75 10.21 -25.22
CA THR A 21 -17.46 10.15 -24.51
C THR A 21 -17.75 9.73 -23.08
N PRO A 22 -17.02 8.73 -22.52
CA PRO A 22 -17.15 8.41 -21.11
C PRO A 22 -16.83 9.69 -20.33
N GLY A 23 -17.81 10.21 -19.62
CA GLY A 23 -17.62 11.37 -18.75
C GLY A 23 -16.61 10.99 -17.67
N VAL A 24 -15.59 11.83 -17.48
CA VAL A 24 -14.70 11.73 -16.32
C VAL A 24 -15.62 11.79 -15.09
N ALA A 25 -15.62 10.73 -14.29
CA ALA A 25 -16.40 10.70 -13.05
C ALA A 25 -15.94 11.87 -12.16
N ALA A 26 -16.90 12.58 -11.55
CA ALA A 26 -16.56 13.62 -10.59
C ALA A 26 -15.67 13.00 -9.48
N PRO A 27 -14.66 13.76 -8.99
CA PRO A 27 -13.88 13.27 -7.87
C PRO A 27 -14.80 12.93 -6.70
N PRO A 28 -14.50 11.85 -5.94
CA PRO A 28 -15.33 11.46 -4.81
C PRO A 28 -15.33 12.57 -3.76
N GLU A 29 -16.52 12.77 -3.12
CA GLU A 29 -16.63 13.72 -2.02
C GLU A 29 -15.72 13.32 -0.86
N PRO A 30 -15.00 14.28 -0.26
CA PRO A 30 -14.09 13.98 0.86
C PRO A 30 -14.86 13.45 2.06
N HIS A 31 -14.22 12.59 2.85
CA HIS A 31 -14.78 12.13 4.11
C HIS A 31 -15.05 13.30 5.06
N ARG A 32 -16.19 13.28 5.73
CA ARG A 32 -16.58 14.28 6.73
C ARG A 32 -17.20 13.56 7.92
N PHE A 33 -16.36 13.28 8.90
CA PHE A 33 -16.81 12.61 10.11
C PHE A 33 -17.22 13.61 11.17
N VAL A 34 -18.40 13.43 11.73
CA VAL A 34 -18.95 14.29 12.81
C VAL A 34 -18.19 14.05 14.11
N THR A 35 -17.83 12.79 14.39
CA THR A 35 -17.08 12.38 15.58
C THR A 35 -15.59 12.69 15.47
N ARG A 36 -15.03 12.74 14.26
CA ARG A 36 -13.61 12.95 13.97
C ARG A 36 -13.43 13.95 12.82
N PRO A 37 -13.81 15.23 13.05
CA PRO A 37 -13.68 16.29 12.03
C PRO A 37 -12.20 16.61 11.68
N ASP A 38 -11.26 16.13 12.48
CA ASP A 38 -9.82 16.19 12.26
C ASP A 38 -9.34 15.18 11.22
N LEU A 39 -10.12 14.14 10.90
CA LEU A 39 -9.76 13.11 9.93
C LEU A 39 -10.44 13.35 8.58
N ASN A 40 -9.59 13.40 7.55
CA ASN A 40 -10.00 13.48 6.16
C ASN A 40 -9.09 12.60 5.29
N PRO A 41 -9.07 11.27 5.54
CA PRO A 41 -8.24 10.35 4.75
C PRO A 41 -8.68 10.34 3.29
N PRO A 42 -7.79 9.96 2.36
CA PRO A 42 -8.14 9.80 0.96
C PRO A 42 -9.32 8.87 0.77
N VAL A 43 -10.23 9.25 -0.14
CA VAL A 43 -11.37 8.41 -0.49
C VAL A 43 -10.93 7.34 -1.46
N VAL A 44 -11.20 6.09 -1.11
CA VAL A 44 -10.97 4.93 -1.98
C VAL A 44 -12.28 4.52 -2.63
N ARG A 45 -12.29 4.46 -3.95
CA ARG A 45 -13.41 3.96 -4.74
C ARG A 45 -13.19 2.49 -5.07
N ILE A 46 -14.20 1.68 -4.84
CA ILE A 46 -14.21 0.28 -5.28
C ILE A 46 -14.89 0.21 -6.64
N ASP A 47 -14.11 -0.02 -7.68
CA ASP A 47 -14.56 -0.06 -9.08
C ASP A 47 -15.10 -1.46 -9.44
N THR A 48 -14.53 -2.53 -8.88
CA THR A 48 -15.06 -3.89 -8.92
C THR A 48 -15.30 -4.35 -7.49
N PRO A 49 -16.56 -4.55 -7.07
CA PRO A 49 -16.88 -5.03 -5.71
C PRO A 49 -16.27 -6.38 -5.39
N ALA A 50 -15.93 -6.59 -4.11
CA ALA A 50 -15.36 -7.83 -3.61
C ALA A 50 -16.22 -9.06 -3.94
N ASN A 51 -15.62 -10.04 -4.60
CA ASN A 51 -16.23 -11.31 -4.92
C ASN A 51 -15.15 -12.38 -4.99
N GLY A 52 -15.07 -13.24 -3.96
CA GLY A 52 -14.01 -14.25 -3.87
C GLY A 52 -12.66 -13.72 -3.37
N THR A 53 -12.66 -12.57 -2.70
CA THR A 53 -11.48 -12.01 -2.01
C THR A 53 -11.08 -12.87 -0.81
N GLU A 54 -9.80 -12.87 -0.48
CA GLU A 54 -9.32 -13.47 0.75
C GLU A 54 -9.59 -12.59 1.98
N PRO A 55 -9.65 -13.18 3.19
CA PRO A 55 -9.83 -12.41 4.41
C PRO A 55 -8.68 -11.43 4.67
N GLY A 56 -8.99 -10.26 5.19
CA GLY A 56 -8.01 -9.23 5.56
C GLY A 56 -8.53 -7.83 5.29
N TYR A 57 -7.72 -6.86 5.67
CA TYR A 57 -7.91 -5.44 5.34
C TYR A 57 -6.90 -5.01 4.29
N ILE A 58 -7.14 -3.89 3.65
CA ILE A 58 -6.23 -3.31 2.66
C ILE A 58 -5.42 -2.19 3.34
N PHE A 59 -4.11 -2.28 3.23
CA PHE A 59 -3.13 -1.38 3.85
C PHE A 59 -2.55 -0.47 2.79
N LEU A 60 -2.63 0.84 3.00
CA LEU A 60 -2.24 1.88 2.06
C LEU A 60 -1.48 3.00 2.78
N ALA A 61 -0.61 3.70 2.07
CA ALA A 61 -0.01 4.96 2.49
C ALA A 61 -0.07 5.98 1.35
N PRO A 62 -1.26 6.46 0.98
CA PRO A 62 -1.42 7.43 -0.10
C PRO A 62 -0.71 8.75 0.22
N HIS A 63 -0.03 9.31 -0.78
CA HIS A 63 0.73 10.56 -0.67
C HIS A 63 0.51 11.44 -1.91
N GLY A 64 1.36 12.46 -2.12
CA GLY A 64 1.24 13.35 -3.28
C GLY A 64 0.16 14.41 -3.11
N THR A 65 -0.90 14.36 -3.91
CA THR A 65 -2.01 15.35 -3.89
C THR A 65 -3.06 15.10 -2.81
N ALA A 66 -2.87 14.09 -1.94
CA ALA A 66 -3.79 13.79 -0.84
C ALA A 66 -3.95 15.03 0.08
N ALA A 67 -5.20 15.38 0.41
CA ALA A 67 -5.49 16.49 1.31
C ALA A 67 -4.99 16.22 2.74
N GLN A 68 -4.98 14.95 3.13
CA GLN A 68 -4.42 14.46 4.37
C GLN A 68 -3.67 13.16 4.07
N SER A 69 -2.33 13.19 4.16
CA SER A 69 -1.47 12.04 3.94
C SER A 69 -1.25 11.27 5.23
N GLY A 70 -0.99 9.97 5.10
CA GLY A 70 -0.68 9.11 6.23
C GLY A 70 -0.98 7.65 5.95
N PRO A 71 -0.53 6.74 6.83
CA PRO A 71 -0.88 5.34 6.73
C PRO A 71 -2.37 5.15 7.01
N MET A 72 -3.03 4.28 6.24
CA MET A 72 -4.44 3.96 6.42
C MET A 72 -4.74 2.49 6.13
N ILE A 73 -5.75 1.99 6.82
CA ILE A 73 -6.31 0.65 6.63
C ILE A 73 -7.77 0.83 6.21
N ILE A 74 -8.18 0.12 5.16
CA ILE A 74 -9.55 0.13 4.64
C ILE A 74 -10.13 -1.28 4.59
N ASP A 75 -11.45 -1.36 4.54
CA ASP A 75 -12.17 -2.61 4.23
C ASP A 75 -12.44 -2.78 2.72
N ASP A 76 -13.05 -3.91 2.35
CA ASP A 76 -13.37 -4.23 0.95
C ASP A 76 -14.43 -3.31 0.31
N THR A 77 -15.05 -2.43 1.10
CA THR A 77 -15.97 -1.41 0.58
C THR A 77 -15.28 -0.06 0.37
N GLY A 78 -13.98 0.02 0.65
CA GLY A 78 -13.19 1.26 0.58
C GLY A 78 -13.37 2.18 1.79
N GLN A 79 -14.11 1.74 2.83
CA GLN A 79 -14.30 2.52 4.04
C GLN A 79 -13.06 2.47 4.94
N PRO A 80 -12.63 3.60 5.52
CA PRO A 80 -11.55 3.58 6.50
C PRO A 80 -11.89 2.70 7.70
N VAL A 81 -10.91 1.93 8.14
CA VAL A 81 -10.90 1.18 9.40
C VAL A 81 -10.02 1.91 10.41
N TRP A 82 -8.87 2.39 9.92
CA TRP A 82 -7.92 3.17 10.68
C TRP A 82 -7.21 4.17 9.76
N SER A 83 -6.90 5.32 10.29
CA SER A 83 -6.11 6.35 9.60
C SER A 83 -5.34 7.17 10.63
N GLU A 84 -4.08 7.46 10.33
CA GLU A 84 -3.22 8.33 11.12
C GLU A 84 -2.61 9.41 10.21
N PRO A 85 -3.05 10.67 10.33
CA PRO A 85 -2.42 11.76 9.62
C PRO A 85 -0.97 11.95 10.04
N VAL A 86 -0.06 12.05 9.08
CA VAL A 86 1.37 12.30 9.32
C VAL A 86 1.81 13.49 8.48
N GLY A 87 2.45 14.45 9.13
CA GLY A 87 3.17 15.51 8.44
C GLY A 87 2.33 16.63 7.85
N ASP A 88 1.25 17.05 8.50
CA ASP A 88 0.44 18.21 8.09
C ASP A 88 1.32 19.46 7.89
N GLY A 89 1.74 19.70 6.64
CA GLY A 89 2.56 20.86 6.23
C GLY A 89 4.07 20.73 6.49
N ALA A 90 4.57 19.62 7.04
CA ALA A 90 6.00 19.43 7.35
C ALA A 90 6.83 18.83 6.20
N GLY A 91 6.19 18.50 5.06
CA GLY A 91 6.86 17.83 3.94
C GLY A 91 7.28 16.39 4.23
N LEU A 92 6.70 15.78 5.26
CA LEU A 92 6.91 14.37 5.56
C LEU A 92 5.97 13.51 4.73
N PHE A 93 6.50 12.39 4.24
CA PHE A 93 5.75 11.36 3.52
C PHE A 93 5.75 10.08 4.33
N THR A 94 4.71 9.26 4.12
CA THR A 94 4.63 7.90 4.67
C THR A 94 4.57 6.90 3.54
N MET A 95 5.27 5.78 3.70
CA MET A 95 5.32 4.72 2.70
C MET A 95 5.42 3.34 3.34
N ASP A 96 5.09 2.31 2.60
CA ASP A 96 5.29 0.90 2.95
C ASP A 96 4.58 0.49 4.26
N LEU A 97 3.31 0.93 4.45
CA LEU A 97 2.49 0.48 5.57
C LEU A 97 2.20 -1.02 5.43
N LYS A 98 2.57 -1.79 6.45
CA LYS A 98 2.25 -3.22 6.53
C LYS A 98 2.16 -3.73 7.96
N ALA A 99 1.50 -4.88 8.13
CA ALA A 99 1.53 -5.63 9.38
C ALA A 99 2.69 -6.63 9.33
N GLN A 100 3.46 -6.68 10.41
CA GLN A 100 4.58 -7.60 10.62
C GLN A 100 4.48 -8.23 12.00
N ALA A 101 5.45 -9.08 12.35
CA ALA A 101 5.57 -9.64 13.71
C ALA A 101 6.84 -9.09 14.37
N TYR A 102 6.75 -8.63 15.61
CA TYR A 102 7.87 -8.25 16.44
C TYR A 102 7.70 -8.85 17.83
N ARG A 103 8.67 -9.63 18.29
CA ARG A 103 8.62 -10.39 19.55
C ARG A 103 7.39 -11.30 19.66
N GLY A 104 7.00 -11.88 18.54
CA GLY A 104 5.84 -12.76 18.44
C GLY A 104 4.48 -12.07 18.41
N GLU A 105 4.43 -10.74 18.51
CA GLU A 105 3.21 -9.96 18.48
C GLU A 105 3.02 -9.23 17.13
N PRO A 106 1.80 -9.13 16.61
CA PRO A 106 1.51 -8.34 15.42
C PRO A 106 1.76 -6.85 15.66
N VAL A 107 2.44 -6.21 14.72
CA VAL A 107 2.74 -4.78 14.75
C VAL A 107 2.43 -4.14 13.40
N LEU A 108 2.12 -2.85 13.39
CA LEU A 108 2.13 -2.02 12.20
C LEU A 108 3.51 -1.39 12.02
N THR A 109 3.96 -1.35 10.79
CA THR A 109 5.19 -0.64 10.42
C THR A 109 4.97 0.21 9.18
N TRP A 110 5.60 1.38 9.15
CA TRP A 110 5.67 2.23 7.95
C TRP A 110 6.92 3.09 8.01
N TRP A 111 7.40 3.50 6.86
CA TRP A 111 8.42 4.53 6.76
C TRP A 111 7.79 5.93 6.81
N GLN A 112 8.49 6.87 7.47
CA GLN A 112 8.17 8.30 7.42
C GLN A 112 9.45 9.13 7.29
N GLY A 113 9.41 10.15 6.42
CA GLY A 113 10.59 10.98 6.20
C GLY A 113 10.44 11.93 5.02
N ALA A 114 11.57 12.49 4.60
CA ALA A 114 11.67 13.38 3.46
C ALA A 114 12.02 12.59 2.19
N PRO A 115 11.20 12.64 1.14
CA PRO A 115 11.53 12.02 -0.13
C PRO A 115 12.55 12.86 -0.90
N HIS A 116 13.45 12.18 -1.60
CA HIS A 116 14.36 12.70 -2.61
C HIS A 116 14.01 12.08 -3.97
N PRO A 117 14.51 12.60 -5.08
CA PRO A 117 14.36 11.92 -6.38
C PRO A 117 14.95 10.51 -6.34
N GLY A 118 14.08 9.49 -6.30
CA GLY A 118 14.46 8.09 -6.34
C GLY A 118 14.71 7.39 -4.98
N TYR A 119 14.81 8.10 -3.86
CA TYR A 119 15.00 7.49 -2.53
C TYR A 119 14.45 8.40 -1.43
N GLY A 120 14.59 8.03 -0.16
CA GLY A 120 14.16 8.84 0.97
C GLY A 120 15.15 8.84 2.12
N GLU A 121 15.03 9.83 2.98
CA GLU A 121 15.75 9.91 4.26
C GLU A 121 14.75 10.04 5.41
N GLY A 122 14.66 8.99 6.23
CA GLY A 122 13.65 8.92 7.28
C GLY A 122 13.92 7.85 8.30
N GLU A 123 12.84 7.37 8.90
CA GLU A 123 12.86 6.28 9.88
C GLU A 123 11.62 5.40 9.70
N TYR A 124 11.69 4.14 10.13
CA TYR A 124 10.53 3.27 10.25
C TYR A 124 9.92 3.36 11.64
N VAL A 125 8.61 3.49 11.70
CA VAL A 125 7.81 3.48 12.93
C VAL A 125 7.28 2.07 13.17
N ILE A 126 7.26 1.64 14.43
CA ILE A 126 6.65 0.36 14.87
C ILE A 126 5.56 0.67 15.88
N ARG A 127 4.33 0.23 15.59
CA ARG A 127 3.16 0.37 16.47
C ARG A 127 2.58 -0.97 16.86
N ASP A 128 2.13 -1.06 18.12
CA ASP A 128 1.40 -2.24 18.61
C ASP A 128 -0.08 -2.24 18.16
N ARG A 129 -0.80 -3.28 18.53
CA ARG A 129 -2.25 -3.43 18.23
C ARG A 129 -3.12 -2.33 18.82
N SER A 130 -2.64 -1.59 19.81
CA SER A 130 -3.31 -0.42 20.37
C SER A 130 -2.94 0.88 19.66
N TYR A 131 -2.17 0.81 18.59
CA TYR A 131 -1.62 1.93 17.81
C TYR A 131 -0.63 2.79 18.59
N ARG A 132 -0.13 2.32 19.74
CA ARG A 132 0.93 2.99 20.48
C ARG A 132 2.28 2.69 19.82
N GLN A 133 3.08 3.72 19.62
CA GLN A 133 4.44 3.55 19.14
C GLN A 133 5.29 2.83 20.19
N ILE A 134 5.85 1.68 19.80
CA ILE A 134 6.68 0.83 20.67
C ILE A 134 8.14 0.76 20.22
N GLY A 135 8.44 1.28 19.04
CA GLY A 135 9.78 1.31 18.50
C GLY A 135 9.89 2.17 17.25
N LYS A 136 11.14 2.31 16.82
CA LYS A 136 11.52 2.89 15.54
C LYS A 136 12.82 2.27 15.06
N VAL A 137 13.04 2.27 13.76
CA VAL A 137 14.27 1.78 13.14
C VAL A 137 14.81 2.87 12.21
N ASP A 138 16.09 3.14 12.34
CA ASP A 138 16.85 4.00 11.44
C ASP A 138 18.13 3.28 11.00
N ALA A 139 18.78 3.76 9.95
CA ALA A 139 20.04 3.22 9.51
C ALA A 139 21.19 3.61 10.46
N GLY A 140 22.18 2.76 10.53
CA GLY A 140 23.40 3.05 11.29
C GLY A 140 24.52 3.65 10.45
N GLY A 141 25.67 3.92 11.10
CA GLY A 141 26.85 4.43 10.41
C GLY A 141 26.72 5.84 9.84
N GLY A 142 25.77 6.64 10.35
CA GLY A 142 25.52 8.01 9.87
C GLY A 142 24.60 8.08 8.65
N LEU A 143 23.99 6.97 8.24
CA LEU A 143 22.98 6.89 7.19
C LEU A 143 21.58 7.11 7.77
N ARG A 144 20.61 7.28 6.88
CA ARG A 144 19.18 7.32 7.22
C ARG A 144 18.44 6.16 6.51
N ALA A 145 17.41 5.63 7.17
CA ALA A 145 16.59 4.58 6.56
C ALA A 145 15.84 5.13 5.35
N ASP A 146 15.88 4.34 4.26
CA ASP A 146 15.23 4.65 3.01
C ASP A 146 13.77 4.13 2.99
N LEU A 147 12.96 4.73 2.10
CA LEU A 147 11.53 4.50 1.99
C LEU A 147 11.13 3.12 1.43
N HIS A 148 12.06 2.40 0.77
CA HIS A 148 11.69 1.26 -0.06
C HIS A 148 11.38 -0.01 0.73
N GLU A 149 12.13 -0.34 1.78
CA GLU A 149 11.94 -1.62 2.46
C GLU A 149 12.40 -1.64 3.91
N MET A 150 11.52 -2.16 4.79
CA MET A 150 11.91 -2.74 6.07
C MET A 150 11.20 -4.08 6.28
N VAL A 151 11.98 -5.12 6.56
CA VAL A 151 11.47 -6.44 6.94
C VAL A 151 11.92 -6.77 8.36
N ILE A 152 10.98 -7.04 9.26
CA ILE A 152 11.29 -7.59 10.59
C ILE A 152 11.57 -9.09 10.43
N THR A 153 12.75 -9.52 10.81
CA THR A 153 13.16 -10.93 10.71
C THR A 153 12.62 -11.76 11.87
N PRO A 154 12.60 -13.09 11.75
CA PRO A 154 12.24 -13.98 12.88
C PRO A 154 13.16 -13.85 14.11
N ARG A 155 14.27 -13.13 14.00
CA ARG A 155 15.23 -12.84 15.09
C ARG A 155 14.94 -11.53 15.81
N ASP A 156 13.82 -10.87 15.50
CA ASP A 156 13.45 -9.54 15.99
C ASP A 156 14.43 -8.43 15.59
N THR A 157 15.12 -8.61 14.45
CA THR A 157 15.97 -7.61 13.80
C THR A 157 15.23 -7.02 12.60
N ALA A 158 15.69 -5.89 12.08
CA ALA A 158 15.15 -5.26 10.88
C ALA A 158 16.16 -5.29 9.73
N LEU A 159 15.79 -5.84 8.58
CA LEU A 159 16.47 -5.60 7.31
C LEU A 159 15.95 -4.33 6.70
N ILE A 160 16.83 -3.40 6.36
CA ILE A 160 16.47 -2.10 5.78
C ILE A 160 17.36 -1.74 4.60
N ILE A 161 16.86 -0.86 3.74
CA ILE A 161 17.65 -0.19 2.70
C ILE A 161 18.06 1.21 3.21
N ALA A 162 19.24 1.64 2.79
CA ALA A 162 19.70 3.01 2.88
C ALA A 162 20.47 3.38 1.61
N TYR A 163 20.69 4.66 1.38
CA TYR A 163 21.48 5.15 0.26
C TYR A 163 22.61 6.04 0.75
N HIS A 164 23.73 5.98 0.02
CA HIS A 164 24.90 6.79 0.30
C HIS A 164 25.52 7.30 -1.00
N THR A 165 25.78 8.59 -1.08
CA THR A 165 26.49 9.17 -2.23
C THR A 165 27.99 9.14 -2.02
N VAL A 166 28.67 8.33 -2.83
CA VAL A 166 30.12 8.20 -2.82
C VAL A 166 30.72 9.07 -3.91
N GLN A 167 31.70 9.91 -3.54
CA GLN A 167 32.40 10.74 -4.52
C GLN A 167 33.49 9.92 -5.22
N ARG A 168 33.33 9.71 -6.52
CA ARG A 168 34.31 9.13 -7.45
C ARG A 168 34.64 10.17 -8.52
N ASP A 169 34.88 9.76 -9.77
CA ASP A 169 35.02 10.69 -10.92
C ASP A 169 33.73 11.52 -11.09
N ARG A 170 32.60 10.99 -10.64
CA ARG A 170 31.32 11.65 -10.43
C ARG A 170 30.68 11.15 -9.14
N PRO A 171 29.69 11.87 -8.56
CA PRO A 171 28.90 11.34 -7.48
C PRO A 171 28.17 10.06 -7.92
N VAL A 172 28.29 8.98 -7.18
CA VAL A 172 27.59 7.69 -7.39
C VAL A 172 26.78 7.37 -6.17
N VAL A 173 25.49 7.10 -6.36
CA VAL A 173 24.59 6.67 -5.28
C VAL A 173 24.71 5.17 -5.14
N GLU A 174 25.27 4.68 -4.04
CA GLU A 174 25.29 3.26 -3.69
C GLU A 174 24.07 2.88 -2.86
N GLY A 175 23.52 1.71 -3.15
CA GLY A 175 22.51 1.08 -2.30
C GLY A 175 23.20 0.36 -1.15
N VAL A 176 22.67 0.50 0.04
CA VAL A 176 23.14 -0.12 1.27
C VAL A 176 22.06 -0.99 1.86
N VAL A 177 22.41 -2.23 2.24
CA VAL A 177 21.52 -3.13 2.99
C VAL A 177 22.06 -3.26 4.39
N GLN A 178 21.26 -2.95 5.40
CA GLN A 178 21.65 -3.16 6.79
C GLN A 178 20.67 -4.09 7.51
N GLU A 179 21.20 -4.88 8.44
CA GLU A 179 20.41 -5.51 9.48
C GLU A 179 20.65 -4.78 10.80
N ILE A 180 19.56 -4.33 11.41
CA ILE A 180 19.56 -3.53 12.63
C ILE A 180 18.93 -4.35 13.76
N ASP A 181 19.54 -4.42 14.91
CA ASP A 181 18.90 -4.86 16.13
C ASP A 181 17.87 -3.79 16.55
N ILE A 182 16.59 -4.13 16.51
CA ILE A 182 15.51 -3.17 16.77
C ILE A 182 15.56 -2.61 18.19
N ALA A 183 16.02 -3.40 19.16
CA ALA A 183 16.04 -3.02 20.57
C ALA A 183 17.20 -2.06 20.91
N THR A 184 18.35 -2.23 20.26
CA THR A 184 19.57 -1.48 20.60
C THR A 184 19.96 -0.44 19.54
N GLY A 185 19.50 -0.59 18.29
CA GLY A 185 19.95 0.19 17.13
C GLY A 185 21.32 -0.23 16.60
N GLU A 186 21.89 -1.37 17.07
CA GLU A 186 23.17 -1.86 16.60
C GLU A 186 23.07 -2.38 15.16
N VAL A 187 24.06 -2.05 14.32
CA VAL A 187 24.20 -2.59 12.97
C VAL A 187 24.86 -3.97 13.06
N LEU A 188 24.11 -5.01 12.73
CA LEU A 188 24.56 -6.40 12.75
C LEU A 188 25.13 -6.86 11.41
N PHE A 189 24.71 -6.23 10.32
CA PHE A 189 25.17 -6.48 8.96
C PHE A 189 25.14 -5.17 8.16
N ASP A 190 26.16 -4.91 7.35
CA ASP A 190 26.26 -3.76 6.45
C ASP A 190 26.82 -4.25 5.11
N TRP A 191 26.01 -4.14 4.06
CA TRP A 191 26.40 -4.51 2.69
C TRP A 191 26.31 -3.28 1.80
N ARG A 192 27.34 -3.05 1.00
CA ARG A 192 27.44 -1.89 0.12
C ARG A 192 27.54 -2.32 -1.32
N SER A 193 26.64 -1.82 -2.15
CA SER A 193 26.51 -2.28 -3.54
C SER A 193 27.79 -2.06 -4.36
N LEU A 194 28.54 -0.97 -4.11
CA LEU A 194 29.75 -0.65 -4.86
C LEU A 194 30.92 -1.63 -4.62
N ASP A 195 30.87 -2.45 -3.59
CA ASP A 195 31.86 -3.49 -3.31
C ASP A 195 31.58 -4.79 -4.08
N HIS A 196 30.34 -4.97 -4.62
CA HIS A 196 29.87 -6.24 -5.16
C HIS A 196 29.23 -6.13 -6.57
N VAL A 197 28.70 -4.96 -6.92
CA VAL A 197 27.99 -4.72 -8.18
C VAL A 197 28.62 -3.51 -8.89
N ALA A 198 29.16 -3.75 -10.07
CA ALA A 198 29.81 -2.70 -10.85
C ALA A 198 28.77 -1.72 -11.44
N PRO A 199 29.04 -0.40 -11.46
CA PRO A 199 28.14 0.57 -12.08
C PRO A 199 27.80 0.30 -13.53
N GLU A 200 28.66 -0.45 -14.24
CA GLU A 200 28.47 -0.89 -15.63
C GLU A 200 27.39 -1.99 -15.78
N GLU A 201 26.89 -2.55 -14.68
CA GLU A 201 25.71 -3.44 -14.72
C GLU A 201 24.39 -2.66 -14.86
N SER A 202 24.42 -1.35 -14.63
CA SER A 202 23.25 -0.48 -14.76
C SER A 202 22.73 -0.44 -16.20
N THR A 203 21.40 -0.49 -16.33
CA THR A 203 20.67 -0.33 -17.59
C THR A 203 20.16 1.10 -17.79
N VAL A 204 20.37 1.99 -16.79
CA VAL A 204 20.05 3.41 -16.93
C VAL A 204 21.27 4.18 -17.45
N PRO A 205 21.05 5.19 -18.32
CA PRO A 205 22.15 6.01 -18.82
C PRO A 205 22.78 6.84 -17.70
N LEU A 206 24.07 7.16 -17.89
CA LEU A 206 24.73 8.15 -17.06
C LEU A 206 24.02 9.52 -17.17
N PRO A 207 23.85 10.25 -16.05
CA PRO A 207 23.37 11.63 -16.09
C PRO A 207 24.24 12.50 -17.03
N GLU A 208 23.59 13.36 -17.84
CA GLU A 208 24.31 14.29 -18.72
C GLU A 208 25.19 15.27 -17.94
N ASP A 209 24.66 15.78 -16.81
CA ASP A 209 25.44 16.61 -15.90
C ASP A 209 26.41 15.72 -15.07
N PRO A 210 27.73 15.90 -15.21
CA PRO A 210 28.69 15.14 -14.41
C PRO A 210 28.61 15.39 -12.88
N ALA A 211 27.98 16.49 -12.46
CA ALA A 211 27.77 16.79 -11.05
C ALA A 211 26.50 16.13 -10.48
N ALA A 212 25.60 15.67 -11.34
CA ALA A 212 24.40 14.95 -10.89
C ALA A 212 24.76 13.56 -10.36
N PRO A 213 24.22 13.17 -9.19
CA PRO A 213 24.42 11.83 -8.65
C PRO A 213 23.90 10.74 -9.59
N TYR A 214 24.71 9.69 -9.79
CA TYR A 214 24.33 8.53 -10.59
C TYR A 214 23.82 7.42 -9.71
N ASP A 215 22.49 7.28 -9.62
CA ASP A 215 21.82 6.14 -8.98
C ASP A 215 21.85 4.94 -9.94
N TYR A 216 22.93 4.15 -9.86
CA TYR A 216 23.17 3.07 -10.82
C TYR A 216 22.45 1.77 -10.49
N ILE A 217 21.98 1.57 -9.23
CA ILE A 217 21.46 0.30 -8.77
C ILE A 217 19.98 0.37 -8.34
N HIS A 218 19.60 1.31 -7.51
CA HIS A 218 18.25 1.57 -7.02
C HIS A 218 17.57 0.33 -6.42
N LEU A 219 17.96 -0.01 -5.18
CA LEU A 219 17.41 -1.14 -4.43
C LEU A 219 15.96 -0.85 -4.01
N ASN A 220 15.08 -1.87 -4.03
CA ASN A 220 13.68 -1.65 -3.66
C ASN A 220 13.01 -2.79 -2.87
N SER A 221 13.65 -3.94 -2.72
CA SER A 221 13.16 -4.97 -1.82
C SER A 221 14.27 -5.87 -1.31
N ILE A 222 14.04 -6.43 -0.09
CA ILE A 222 14.90 -7.40 0.55
C ILE A 222 14.03 -8.50 1.13
N THR A 223 14.44 -9.75 0.97
CA THR A 223 13.81 -10.90 1.65
C THR A 223 14.85 -11.95 1.99
N GLU A 224 14.64 -12.73 3.05
CA GLU A 224 15.48 -13.88 3.38
C GLU A 224 14.96 -15.13 2.64
N ASP A 225 15.90 -15.96 2.11
CA ASP A 225 15.56 -17.32 1.71
C ASP A 225 15.56 -18.27 2.92
N SER A 226 15.16 -19.53 2.69
CA SER A 226 15.13 -20.56 3.75
C SER A 226 16.51 -20.92 4.35
N ALA A 227 17.59 -20.52 3.69
CA ALA A 227 18.97 -20.70 4.16
C ALA A 227 19.53 -19.44 4.86
N GLY A 228 18.75 -18.36 4.92
CA GLY A 228 19.13 -17.09 5.50
C GLY A 228 19.93 -16.17 4.59
N ASN A 229 20.05 -16.50 3.28
CA ASN A 229 20.64 -15.58 2.31
C ASN A 229 19.65 -14.47 1.95
N LEU A 230 20.16 -13.33 1.49
CA LEU A 230 19.34 -12.17 1.18
C LEU A 230 19.09 -12.05 -0.33
N LEU A 231 17.82 -12.13 -0.74
CA LEU A 231 17.39 -11.75 -2.07
C LEU A 231 17.11 -10.27 -2.09
N ILE A 232 17.77 -9.52 -2.97
CA ILE A 232 17.53 -8.09 -3.18
C ILE A 232 17.09 -7.83 -4.61
N SER A 233 16.20 -6.87 -4.79
CA SER A 233 15.79 -6.38 -6.10
C SER A 233 16.41 -5.02 -6.38
N ALA A 234 17.02 -4.87 -7.54
CA ALA A 234 17.68 -3.66 -8.00
C ALA A 234 17.07 -3.18 -9.32
N ARG A 235 16.33 -2.06 -9.24
CA ARG A 235 15.55 -1.50 -10.34
C ARG A 235 16.41 -1.06 -11.53
N HIS A 236 17.53 -0.42 -11.25
CA HIS A 236 18.35 0.19 -12.31
C HIS A 236 19.34 -0.77 -12.97
N THR A 237 19.42 -1.99 -12.48
CA THR A 237 20.13 -3.09 -13.16
C THR A 237 19.20 -4.10 -13.81
N ASP A 238 17.87 -3.92 -13.67
CA ASP A 238 16.83 -4.86 -14.10
C ASP A 238 17.13 -6.30 -13.59
N ALA A 239 17.67 -6.41 -12.37
CA ALA A 239 18.17 -7.67 -11.83
C ALA A 239 17.79 -7.91 -10.37
N LEU A 240 17.76 -9.19 -10.02
CA LEU A 240 17.71 -9.68 -8.65
C LEU A 240 19.07 -10.28 -8.29
N TYR A 241 19.49 -10.09 -7.05
CA TYR A 241 20.75 -10.60 -6.53
C TYR A 241 20.50 -11.46 -5.29
N LEU A 242 21.03 -12.68 -5.24
CA LEU A 242 21.09 -13.44 -4.00
C LEU A 242 22.46 -13.23 -3.36
N LEU A 243 22.45 -12.72 -2.14
CA LEU A 243 23.65 -12.47 -1.36
C LEU A 243 23.87 -13.58 -0.36
N ASP A 244 25.10 -14.06 -0.24
CA ASP A 244 25.51 -14.86 0.91
C ASP A 244 25.54 -13.96 2.15
N ARG A 245 24.70 -14.29 3.14
CA ARG A 245 24.58 -13.44 4.32
C ARG A 245 25.86 -13.35 5.16
N ALA A 246 26.68 -14.39 5.16
CA ALA A 246 27.90 -14.43 5.99
C ALA A 246 29.04 -13.61 5.40
N THR A 247 29.15 -13.58 4.06
CA THR A 247 30.25 -12.93 3.35
C THR A 247 29.86 -11.65 2.63
N GLY A 248 28.57 -11.46 2.33
CA GLY A 248 28.07 -10.40 1.44
C GLY A 248 28.27 -10.67 -0.05
N ASP A 249 28.90 -11.79 -0.41
CA ASP A 249 29.16 -12.11 -1.82
C ASP A 249 27.86 -12.36 -2.59
N VAL A 250 27.83 -11.90 -3.84
CA VAL A 250 26.73 -12.21 -4.77
C VAL A 250 26.85 -13.66 -5.24
N ARG A 251 25.94 -14.52 -4.81
CA ARG A 251 25.86 -15.94 -5.20
C ARG A 251 25.36 -16.13 -6.62
N TRP A 252 24.44 -15.28 -7.04
CA TRP A 252 23.92 -15.25 -8.40
C TRP A 252 23.15 -13.96 -8.70
N ARG A 253 22.96 -13.73 -10.01
CA ARG A 253 22.15 -12.66 -10.59
C ARG A 253 21.06 -13.25 -11.45
N LEU A 254 19.84 -12.80 -11.32
CA LEU A 254 18.71 -13.17 -12.19
C LEU A 254 18.18 -11.92 -12.89
N GLY A 255 18.22 -11.90 -14.22
CA GLY A 255 17.88 -10.74 -15.04
C GLY A 255 19.08 -9.79 -15.28
N GLY A 256 18.82 -8.64 -15.89
CA GLY A 256 19.83 -7.64 -16.19
C GLY A 256 20.88 -8.06 -17.23
N THR A 257 21.94 -7.26 -17.32
CA THR A 257 23.01 -7.44 -18.33
C THR A 257 23.97 -8.59 -17.99
N ARG A 258 23.98 -9.05 -16.74
CA ARG A 258 24.90 -10.10 -16.23
C ARG A 258 24.14 -11.25 -15.57
N SER A 259 23.01 -11.64 -16.14
CA SER A 259 22.22 -12.77 -15.62
C SER A 259 23.02 -14.07 -15.63
N ASP A 260 23.00 -14.79 -14.51
CA ASP A 260 23.53 -16.16 -14.41
C ASP A 260 22.48 -17.20 -14.87
N PHE A 261 21.28 -16.77 -15.21
CA PHE A 261 20.16 -17.62 -15.58
C PHE A 261 19.79 -17.46 -17.06
N ALA A 262 19.40 -18.56 -17.68
CA ALA A 262 18.60 -18.52 -18.90
C ALA A 262 17.16 -18.17 -18.53
N VAL A 263 16.73 -16.97 -18.90
CA VAL A 263 15.39 -16.45 -18.64
C VAL A 263 14.55 -16.61 -19.89
N ASP A 264 13.41 -17.29 -19.79
CA ASP A 264 12.49 -17.42 -20.93
C ASP A 264 11.97 -16.02 -21.32
N PRO A 265 11.71 -15.73 -22.61
CA PRO A 265 11.31 -14.40 -23.05
C PRO A 265 10.07 -13.83 -22.38
N ASP A 266 9.10 -14.67 -22.02
CA ASP A 266 7.88 -14.28 -21.32
C ASP A 266 8.07 -14.11 -19.80
N ALA A 267 9.17 -14.63 -19.27
CA ALA A 267 9.59 -14.47 -17.89
C ALA A 267 10.49 -13.23 -17.68
N ALA A 268 10.91 -12.56 -18.75
CA ALA A 268 11.75 -11.37 -18.68
C ALA A 268 11.00 -10.22 -18.00
N PHE A 269 11.70 -9.48 -17.17
CA PHE A 269 11.19 -8.33 -16.40
C PHE A 269 12.16 -7.16 -16.47
N ALA A 270 11.65 -5.96 -16.19
CA ALA A 270 12.47 -4.76 -16.13
C ALA A 270 11.88 -3.73 -15.13
N ARG A 271 12.76 -2.94 -14.50
CA ARG A 271 12.38 -1.93 -13.49
C ARG A 271 11.59 -2.49 -12.32
N GLN A 272 11.70 -3.79 -12.08
CA GLN A 272 10.89 -4.57 -11.15
C GLN A 272 10.96 -4.08 -9.70
N HIS A 273 9.91 -4.40 -8.95
CA HIS A 273 9.79 -4.15 -7.53
C HIS A 273 9.33 -5.40 -6.79
N ASP A 274 9.56 -5.40 -5.48
CA ASP A 274 8.96 -6.35 -4.51
C ASP A 274 9.19 -7.82 -4.81
N ALA A 275 10.44 -8.22 -5.13
CA ALA A 275 10.77 -9.62 -5.35
C ALA A 275 10.73 -10.42 -4.04
N ARG A 276 10.01 -11.56 -4.03
CA ARG A 276 9.80 -12.41 -2.85
C ARG A 276 9.92 -13.89 -3.19
N TRP A 277 10.64 -14.64 -2.35
CA TRP A 277 10.50 -16.10 -2.35
C TRP A 277 9.15 -16.50 -1.80
N LEU A 278 8.46 -17.41 -2.48
CA LEU A 278 7.22 -18.02 -2.02
C LEU A 278 7.49 -19.35 -1.31
N PRO A 279 6.58 -19.81 -0.42
CA PRO A 279 6.77 -21.04 0.34
C PRO A 279 6.92 -22.31 -0.51
N ASP A 280 6.40 -22.30 -1.73
CA ASP A 280 6.51 -23.41 -2.69
C ASP A 280 7.82 -23.40 -3.49
N GLY A 281 8.70 -22.44 -3.25
CA GLY A 281 9.99 -22.26 -3.93
C GLY A 281 9.93 -21.45 -5.23
N THR A 282 8.76 -21.00 -5.63
CA THR A 282 8.61 -20.03 -6.73
C THR A 282 8.93 -18.61 -6.23
N MET A 283 8.95 -17.63 -7.13
CA MET A 283 9.28 -16.24 -6.81
C MET A 283 8.23 -15.30 -7.39
N SER A 284 7.66 -14.41 -6.55
CA SER A 284 6.82 -13.33 -7.02
C SER A 284 7.61 -12.04 -7.21
N LEU A 285 7.20 -11.20 -8.15
CA LEU A 285 7.65 -9.83 -8.30
C LEU A 285 6.64 -8.98 -9.08
N PHE A 286 6.79 -7.67 -8.98
CA PHE A 286 6.06 -6.70 -9.79
C PHE A 286 6.97 -6.23 -10.94
N ASP A 287 6.59 -6.54 -12.18
CA ASP A 287 7.28 -6.13 -13.39
C ASP A 287 6.69 -4.80 -13.88
N ASN A 288 7.43 -3.69 -13.66
CA ASN A 288 6.98 -2.36 -14.06
C ASN A 288 6.99 -2.17 -15.58
N ALA A 289 7.66 -3.05 -16.32
CA ALA A 289 7.98 -2.90 -17.73
C ALA A 289 8.92 -1.70 -18.04
N ALA A 290 9.70 -1.77 -19.09
CA ALA A 290 10.96 -1.01 -19.14
C ALA A 290 10.85 0.47 -19.49
N SER A 291 9.81 0.96 -20.19
CA SER A 291 9.82 2.33 -20.73
C SER A 291 8.49 2.75 -21.37
N GLU A 292 8.25 4.05 -21.44
CA GLU A 292 7.15 4.67 -22.19
C GLU A 292 7.47 4.81 -23.70
N PRO A 293 6.62 4.41 -24.62
CA PRO A 293 5.48 3.51 -24.44
C PRO A 293 5.99 2.06 -24.29
N GLY A 294 5.76 1.50 -23.10
CA GLY A 294 6.23 0.16 -22.75
C GLY A 294 5.14 -0.90 -22.81
N PRO A 295 5.50 -2.16 -22.55
CA PRO A 295 4.53 -3.19 -22.29
C PRO A 295 3.77 -2.87 -21.01
N VAL A 296 2.54 -3.41 -20.88
CA VAL A 296 1.69 -3.26 -19.72
C VAL A 296 2.40 -3.81 -18.47
N SER A 297 2.36 -3.07 -17.36
CA SER A 297 2.88 -3.56 -16.10
C SER A 297 2.09 -4.77 -15.60
N ARG A 298 2.77 -5.69 -14.94
CA ARG A 298 2.19 -6.96 -14.51
C ARG A 298 2.83 -7.47 -13.23
N ALA A 299 2.05 -8.12 -12.41
CA ALA A 299 2.55 -8.97 -11.35
C ALA A 299 2.84 -10.35 -11.93
N ILE A 300 3.99 -10.94 -11.61
CA ILE A 300 4.38 -12.26 -12.12
C ILE A 300 4.84 -13.19 -11.01
N VAL A 301 4.68 -14.49 -11.28
CA VAL A 301 5.30 -15.58 -10.51
C VAL A 301 6.24 -16.34 -11.44
N LEU A 302 7.46 -16.55 -10.99
CA LEU A 302 8.51 -17.24 -11.72
C LEU A 302 8.80 -18.60 -11.08
N ASP A 303 8.96 -19.61 -11.90
CA ASP A 303 9.60 -20.87 -11.54
C ASP A 303 11.12 -20.71 -11.75
N VAL A 304 11.88 -20.73 -10.65
CA VAL A 304 13.32 -20.43 -10.65
C VAL A 304 14.10 -21.66 -10.21
N ASP A 305 14.71 -22.36 -11.17
CA ASP A 305 15.63 -23.47 -10.89
C ASP A 305 17.05 -22.92 -10.65
N GLN A 306 17.42 -22.79 -9.38
CA GLN A 306 18.74 -22.29 -8.99
C GLN A 306 19.89 -23.24 -9.38
N GLN A 307 19.63 -24.54 -9.53
CA GLN A 307 20.64 -25.53 -9.90
C GLN A 307 20.87 -25.53 -11.43
N ALA A 308 19.78 -25.59 -12.20
CA ALA A 308 19.84 -25.55 -13.66
C ALA A 308 20.09 -24.13 -14.20
N ARG A 309 19.96 -23.08 -13.36
CA ARG A 309 20.06 -21.67 -13.76
C ARG A 309 19.09 -21.31 -14.86
N THR A 310 17.80 -21.67 -14.64
CA THR A 310 16.70 -21.29 -15.55
C THR A 310 15.61 -20.55 -14.80
N ALA A 311 14.92 -19.61 -15.46
CA ALA A 311 13.74 -18.96 -14.95
C ALA A 311 12.64 -18.95 -15.99
N ARG A 312 11.43 -19.34 -15.60
CA ARG A 312 10.25 -19.47 -16.46
C ARG A 312 9.07 -18.74 -15.86
N LEU A 313 8.18 -18.25 -16.70
CA LEU A 313 6.94 -17.66 -16.24
C LEU A 313 5.97 -18.76 -15.78
N ALA A 314 5.58 -18.75 -14.51
CA ALA A 314 4.54 -19.63 -13.98
C ALA A 314 3.16 -18.98 -14.07
N ARG A 315 3.03 -17.69 -13.69
CA ARG A 315 1.77 -16.93 -13.72
C ARG A 315 2.04 -15.47 -14.03
N ALA A 316 1.07 -14.80 -14.66
CA ALA A 316 1.10 -13.35 -14.88
C ALA A 316 -0.28 -12.74 -14.68
N PHE A 317 -0.30 -11.55 -14.09
CA PHE A 317 -1.49 -10.74 -13.82
C PHE A 317 -1.22 -9.34 -14.39
N PRO A 318 -1.61 -9.07 -15.65
CA PRO A 318 -1.44 -7.76 -16.26
C PRO A 318 -2.39 -6.75 -15.64
N HIS A 319 -2.00 -5.46 -15.68
CA HIS A 319 -2.85 -4.37 -15.22
C HIS A 319 -4.23 -4.41 -15.92
N PRO A 320 -5.36 -4.41 -15.19
CA PRO A 320 -6.69 -4.58 -15.79
C PRO A 320 -7.05 -3.51 -16.82
N GLY A 321 -6.58 -2.28 -16.63
CA GLY A 321 -6.75 -1.15 -17.56
C GLY A 321 -5.78 -1.15 -18.73
N GLY A 322 -4.77 -2.02 -18.74
CA GLY A 322 -3.71 -2.00 -19.75
C GLY A 322 -2.66 -0.90 -19.54
N ASP A 323 -2.58 -0.33 -18.33
CA ASP A 323 -1.69 0.79 -18.02
C ASP A 323 -0.28 0.32 -17.63
N THR A 324 0.68 1.24 -17.73
CA THR A 324 2.05 1.05 -17.27
C THR A 324 2.26 1.82 -15.96
N SER A 325 2.71 1.12 -14.92
CA SER A 325 3.19 1.72 -13.68
C SER A 325 4.70 1.91 -13.79
N VAL A 326 5.14 3.14 -13.97
CA VAL A 326 6.55 3.45 -14.25
C VAL A 326 7.48 3.26 -13.06
N SER A 327 6.94 3.14 -11.86
CA SER A 327 7.70 2.95 -10.60
C SER A 327 6.81 2.42 -9.48
N GLN A 328 7.45 1.96 -8.38
CA GLN A 328 6.74 1.46 -7.21
C GLN A 328 5.94 0.18 -7.52
N GLY A 329 5.06 -0.25 -6.61
CA GLY A 329 4.22 -1.41 -6.80
C GLY A 329 4.72 -2.65 -6.09
N ASP A 330 3.82 -3.62 -5.92
CA ASP A 330 4.08 -4.87 -5.22
C ASP A 330 3.21 -6.00 -5.74
N HIS A 331 3.63 -7.22 -5.46
CA HIS A 331 2.89 -8.44 -5.75
C HIS A 331 2.87 -9.37 -4.54
N GLN A 332 1.77 -9.42 -3.86
CA GLN A 332 1.54 -10.34 -2.74
C GLN A 332 0.74 -11.56 -3.20
N VAL A 333 1.32 -12.77 -3.09
CA VAL A 333 0.58 -14.02 -3.23
C VAL A 333 -0.02 -14.36 -1.86
N LEU A 334 -1.34 -14.42 -1.78
CA LEU A 334 -2.08 -14.65 -0.55
C LEU A 334 -2.12 -16.14 -0.18
N LEU A 335 -2.45 -16.46 1.08
CA LEU A 335 -2.43 -17.83 1.60
C LEU A 335 -3.41 -18.76 0.90
N GLY A 336 -4.56 -18.26 0.45
CA GLY A 336 -5.54 -19.01 -0.32
C GLY A 336 -5.20 -19.13 -1.80
N GLY A 337 -4.14 -18.45 -2.27
CA GLY A 337 -3.62 -18.51 -3.64
C GLY A 337 -4.10 -17.39 -4.57
N ASN A 338 -4.89 -16.43 -4.07
CA ASN A 338 -5.17 -15.18 -4.78
C ASN A 338 -3.89 -14.33 -4.88
N SER A 339 -3.88 -13.40 -5.82
CA SER A 339 -2.79 -12.42 -5.98
C SER A 339 -3.31 -11.02 -5.71
N PHE A 340 -2.73 -10.32 -4.74
CA PHE A 340 -3.03 -8.92 -4.47
C PHE A 340 -1.91 -8.05 -5.02
N VAL A 341 -2.26 -7.03 -5.80
CA VAL A 341 -1.31 -6.19 -6.54
C VAL A 341 -1.58 -4.73 -6.21
N GLY A 342 -0.58 -4.05 -5.68
CA GLY A 342 -0.52 -2.60 -5.62
C GLY A 342 0.16 -2.06 -6.88
N TRP A 343 -0.50 -1.15 -7.59
CA TRP A 343 -0.02 -0.68 -8.90
C TRP A 343 0.96 0.50 -8.81
N GLY A 344 1.45 0.81 -7.60
CA GLY A 344 2.49 1.81 -7.38
C GLY A 344 2.14 3.20 -7.88
N SER A 345 2.85 3.70 -8.91
CA SER A 345 2.60 5.03 -9.49
C SER A 345 1.22 5.19 -10.14
N GLN A 346 0.54 4.08 -10.44
CA GLN A 346 -0.90 4.09 -10.72
C GLN A 346 -1.67 4.00 -9.39
N PRO A 347 -2.58 4.94 -9.07
CA PRO A 347 -3.25 5.00 -7.78
C PRO A 347 -4.36 3.94 -7.67
N GLN A 348 -4.02 2.68 -7.76
CA GLN A 348 -4.93 1.54 -7.86
C GLN A 348 -4.37 0.31 -7.15
N PHE A 349 -5.26 -0.62 -6.82
CA PHE A 349 -4.92 -1.97 -6.38
C PHE A 349 -5.93 -2.97 -6.95
N THR A 350 -5.49 -4.22 -7.07
CA THR A 350 -6.34 -5.32 -7.59
C THR A 350 -6.08 -6.59 -6.83
N GLU A 351 -7.13 -7.30 -6.45
CA GLU A 351 -7.04 -8.71 -6.10
C GLU A 351 -7.52 -9.56 -7.28
N PHE A 352 -6.69 -10.52 -7.68
CA PHE A 352 -7.04 -11.54 -8.65
C PHE A 352 -7.27 -12.86 -7.94
N ASP A 353 -8.29 -13.60 -8.34
CA ASP A 353 -8.50 -14.97 -7.87
C ASP A 353 -7.47 -15.94 -8.49
N GLN A 354 -7.50 -17.21 -8.06
CA GLN A 354 -6.59 -18.23 -8.57
C GLN A 354 -6.70 -18.48 -10.08
N SER A 355 -7.82 -18.13 -10.70
CA SER A 355 -8.03 -18.23 -12.15
C SER A 355 -7.46 -17.05 -12.93
N GLY A 356 -7.07 -15.97 -12.23
CA GLY A 356 -6.66 -14.69 -12.81
C GLY A 356 -7.81 -13.74 -13.09
N ALA A 357 -9.05 -14.05 -12.65
CA ALA A 357 -10.16 -13.11 -12.72
C ALA A 357 -10.06 -12.05 -11.60
N VAL A 358 -10.51 -10.83 -11.89
CA VAL A 358 -10.54 -9.74 -10.90
C VAL A 358 -11.58 -10.04 -9.83
N ALA A 359 -11.13 -10.25 -8.59
CA ALA A 359 -11.95 -10.46 -7.41
C ALA A 359 -12.29 -9.16 -6.67
N LEU A 360 -11.43 -8.15 -6.78
CA LEU A 360 -11.61 -6.79 -6.27
C LEU A 360 -10.75 -5.84 -7.07
N HIS A 361 -11.23 -4.64 -7.39
CA HIS A 361 -10.42 -3.56 -7.93
C HIS A 361 -10.82 -2.24 -7.30
N GLY A 362 -9.84 -1.48 -6.85
CA GLY A 362 -10.06 -0.18 -6.24
C GLY A 362 -9.07 0.87 -6.72
N SER A 363 -9.51 2.13 -6.65
CA SER A 363 -8.74 3.29 -7.04
C SER A 363 -8.87 4.41 -6.01
N PHE A 364 -7.84 5.24 -5.92
CA PHE A 364 -7.83 6.45 -5.12
C PHE A 364 -7.35 7.60 -6.02
N GLY A 365 -7.78 8.80 -5.82
CA GLY A 365 -7.71 9.92 -6.76
C GLY A 365 -6.37 10.12 -7.48
N ASP A 366 -6.42 10.73 -8.64
CA ASP A 366 -5.26 11.01 -9.48
C ASP A 366 -4.17 11.78 -8.72
N GLY A 367 -2.91 11.38 -8.91
CA GLY A 367 -1.77 11.98 -8.21
C GLY A 367 -1.63 11.62 -6.75
N MET A 368 -2.32 10.58 -6.29
CA MET A 368 -2.22 10.02 -4.93
C MET A 368 -1.68 8.57 -4.93
N PRO A 369 -0.47 8.30 -5.41
CA PRO A 369 0.07 6.95 -5.40
C PRO A 369 0.22 6.42 -3.97
N SER A 370 0.18 5.09 -3.82
CA SER A 370 0.66 4.37 -2.64
C SER A 370 1.86 3.53 -3.08
N TYR A 371 2.98 3.64 -2.39
CA TYR A 371 4.21 2.93 -2.77
C TYR A 371 3.95 1.43 -2.95
N ARG A 372 3.21 0.84 -1.99
CA ARG A 372 2.67 -0.52 -2.04
C ARG A 372 1.24 -0.55 -1.52
N ALA A 373 0.54 -1.65 -1.77
CA ALA A 373 -0.76 -1.95 -1.22
C ALA A 373 -0.79 -3.43 -0.83
N PHE A 374 -1.18 -3.75 0.40
CA PHE A 374 -1.20 -5.12 0.90
C PHE A 374 -2.58 -5.52 1.39
N ARG A 375 -2.91 -6.81 1.25
CA ARG A 375 -4.03 -7.42 1.98
C ARG A 375 -3.49 -8.22 3.15
N LEU A 376 -3.76 -7.77 4.37
CA LEU A 376 -3.20 -8.37 5.58
C LEU A 376 -4.27 -8.53 6.66
N ALA A 377 -4.11 -9.57 7.49
CA ALA A 377 -4.90 -9.72 8.70
C ALA A 377 -4.45 -8.68 9.74
N TRP A 378 -5.42 -8.06 10.40
CA TRP A 378 -5.18 -7.12 11.49
C TRP A 378 -6.27 -7.16 12.53
N THR A 379 -5.88 -7.10 13.80
CA THR A 379 -6.79 -6.91 14.93
C THR A 379 -6.31 -5.72 15.72
N GLY A 380 -6.98 -4.58 15.53
CA GLY A 380 -6.72 -3.34 16.24
C GLY A 380 -7.59 -3.22 17.49
N ALA A 381 -6.97 -2.81 18.61
CA ALA A 381 -7.61 -2.58 19.90
C ALA A 381 -7.13 -1.25 20.48
N PRO A 382 -7.63 -0.11 20.00
CA PRO A 382 -7.22 1.21 20.47
C PRO A 382 -7.41 1.37 21.98
N THR A 383 -6.47 2.04 22.65
CA THR A 383 -6.61 2.38 24.08
C THR A 383 -7.50 3.59 24.32
N GLU A 384 -7.58 4.49 23.35
CA GLU A 384 -8.51 5.62 23.42
C GLU A 384 -9.95 5.09 23.30
N PRO A 385 -10.90 5.64 24.06
CA PRO A 385 -12.29 5.20 23.98
C PRO A 385 -12.93 5.56 22.62
N PRO A 386 -14.06 4.91 22.25
CA PRO A 386 -14.86 5.34 21.12
C PRO A 386 -15.35 6.78 21.30
N VAL A 387 -15.65 7.45 20.19
CA VAL A 387 -16.16 8.82 20.19
C VAL A 387 -17.63 8.82 19.83
N ALA A 388 -18.43 9.55 20.60
CA ALA A 388 -19.82 9.85 20.29
C ALA A 388 -20.00 11.35 19.98
N ALA A 389 -20.94 11.67 19.08
CA ALA A 389 -21.44 13.03 18.89
C ALA A 389 -22.97 13.00 18.77
N LEU A 390 -23.63 13.99 19.32
CA LEU A 390 -25.08 14.16 19.19
C LEU A 390 -25.37 15.45 18.43
N ARG A 391 -26.10 15.34 17.33
CA ARG A 391 -26.49 16.50 16.49
C ARG A 391 -28.00 16.51 16.30
N GLU A 392 -28.57 17.72 16.28
CA GLU A 392 -29.96 17.92 15.95
C GLU A 392 -30.06 18.73 14.64
N ALA A 393 -30.77 18.19 13.66
CA ALA A 393 -31.09 18.86 12.42
C ALA A 393 -32.51 18.52 12.00
N ASP A 394 -33.29 19.53 11.56
CA ASP A 394 -34.65 19.37 11.10
C ASP A 394 -35.60 18.64 12.07
N GLY A 395 -35.33 18.81 13.41
CA GLY A 395 -36.10 18.18 14.48
C GLY A 395 -35.77 16.71 14.73
N VAL A 396 -34.73 16.19 14.09
CA VAL A 396 -34.21 14.82 14.28
C VAL A 396 -32.89 14.88 15.04
N ALA A 397 -32.86 14.26 16.21
CA ALA A 397 -31.62 14.06 16.97
C ALA A 397 -30.91 12.79 16.47
N THR A 398 -29.65 12.90 16.07
CA THR A 398 -28.83 11.79 15.55
C THR A 398 -27.56 11.63 16.38
N VAL A 399 -27.30 10.41 16.83
CA VAL A 399 -26.06 10.01 17.48
C VAL A 399 -25.12 9.45 16.42
N TYR A 400 -23.88 9.95 16.40
CA TYR A 400 -22.78 9.46 15.56
C TYR A 400 -21.79 8.72 16.45
N ALA A 401 -21.27 7.59 15.98
CA ALA A 401 -20.35 6.72 16.71
C ALA A 401 -19.18 6.32 15.81
N SER A 402 -17.96 6.48 16.28
CA SER A 402 -16.77 5.95 15.63
C SER A 402 -15.71 5.49 16.64
N TRP A 403 -14.81 4.62 16.19
CA TRP A 403 -13.65 4.22 16.97
C TRP A 403 -12.52 3.87 16.00
N ASN A 404 -11.64 4.83 15.76
CA ASN A 404 -10.54 4.73 14.81
C ASN A 404 -9.64 3.55 15.13
N GLY A 405 -9.60 2.54 14.25
CA GLY A 405 -8.76 1.35 14.37
C GLY A 405 -9.37 0.17 15.13
N ALA A 406 -10.55 0.29 15.72
CA ALA A 406 -11.19 -0.83 16.40
C ALA A 406 -11.79 -1.81 15.37
N THR A 407 -11.20 -3.00 15.25
CA THR A 407 -11.62 -3.99 14.24
C THR A 407 -12.68 -4.96 14.74
N GLU A 408 -12.84 -5.10 16.06
CA GLU A 408 -13.74 -6.09 16.65
C GLU A 408 -15.17 -5.58 16.87
N VAL A 409 -15.42 -4.28 16.67
CA VAL A 409 -16.77 -3.69 16.81
C VAL A 409 -17.68 -4.22 15.70
N ARG A 410 -18.83 -4.75 16.11
CA ARG A 410 -19.88 -5.24 15.18
C ARG A 410 -21.18 -4.46 15.28
N ALA A 411 -21.43 -3.83 16.44
CA ALA A 411 -22.61 -3.01 16.68
C ALA A 411 -22.30 -1.91 17.69
N TRP A 412 -23.17 -0.94 17.75
CA TRP A 412 -23.17 0.15 18.69
C TRP A 412 -24.46 0.11 19.54
N ARG A 413 -24.33 0.08 20.86
CA ARG A 413 -25.43 0.39 21.76
C ARG A 413 -25.49 1.89 21.97
N ILE A 414 -26.59 2.50 21.58
CA ILE A 414 -26.85 3.92 21.75
C ILE A 414 -27.45 4.16 23.14
N LEU A 415 -26.82 5.05 23.88
CA LEU A 415 -27.27 5.49 25.20
C LEU A 415 -27.67 6.97 25.08
N ALA A 416 -28.80 7.37 25.68
CA ALA A 416 -29.21 8.77 25.71
C ALA A 416 -29.97 9.10 26.98
N GLY A 417 -30.03 10.38 27.35
CA GLY A 417 -30.71 10.84 28.55
C GLY A 417 -30.58 12.34 28.80
N PRO A 418 -31.22 12.83 29.88
CA PRO A 418 -31.27 14.26 30.20
C PRO A 418 -29.97 14.79 30.85
N ALA A 419 -29.11 13.91 31.37
CA ALA A 419 -27.85 14.28 32.03
C ALA A 419 -26.75 13.21 31.75
N PRO A 420 -25.44 13.55 31.86
CA PRO A 420 -24.34 12.62 31.59
C PRO A 420 -24.37 11.35 32.45
N ASP A 421 -24.89 11.43 33.67
CA ASP A 421 -25.04 10.34 34.63
C ASP A 421 -26.40 9.64 34.58
N GLN A 422 -27.30 10.07 33.67
CA GLN A 422 -28.66 9.54 33.54
C GLN A 422 -28.93 8.98 32.13
N LEU A 423 -27.91 8.41 31.53
CA LEU A 423 -28.01 7.75 30.24
C LEU A 423 -28.60 6.35 30.35
N ARG A 424 -29.55 6.01 29.48
CA ARG A 424 -30.15 4.68 29.39
C ARG A 424 -29.98 4.11 27.97
N PRO A 425 -29.92 2.79 27.83
CA PRO A 425 -29.93 2.17 26.48
C PRO A 425 -31.21 2.54 25.73
N ILE A 426 -31.04 2.95 24.46
CA ILE A 426 -32.13 3.28 23.55
C ILE A 426 -32.30 2.19 22.52
N THR A 427 -31.22 1.82 21.81
CA THR A 427 -31.22 0.82 20.74
C THR A 427 -29.80 0.33 20.48
N ASP A 428 -29.69 -0.87 19.91
CA ASP A 428 -28.47 -1.38 19.32
C ASP A 428 -28.57 -1.27 17.79
N VAL A 429 -27.51 -0.76 17.11
CA VAL A 429 -27.44 -0.63 15.66
C VAL A 429 -26.19 -1.29 15.12
N PRO A 430 -26.24 -2.00 13.96
CA PRO A 430 -25.05 -2.55 13.35
C PRO A 430 -24.02 -1.45 13.04
N ARG A 431 -22.72 -1.77 13.13
CA ARG A 431 -21.67 -0.88 12.63
C ARG A 431 -21.82 -0.68 11.12
N ALA A 432 -21.75 0.57 10.67
CA ALA A 432 -21.81 0.95 9.27
C ALA A 432 -20.62 1.87 8.93
N GLY A 433 -19.59 1.30 8.28
CA GLY A 433 -18.40 2.04 7.89
C GLY A 433 -17.55 2.52 9.07
N PHE A 434 -16.81 3.61 8.87
CA PHE A 434 -15.99 4.24 9.89
C PHE A 434 -16.83 4.93 10.97
N GLU A 435 -17.85 5.68 10.56
CA GLU A 435 -18.76 6.39 11.44
C GLU A 435 -20.21 5.90 11.21
N THR A 436 -20.86 5.46 12.28
CA THR A 436 -22.24 4.99 12.26
C THR A 436 -23.17 6.05 12.80
N ALA A 437 -24.23 6.39 12.05
CA ALA A 437 -25.27 7.33 12.47
C ALA A 437 -26.54 6.58 12.92
N ALA A 438 -27.12 6.99 14.04
CA ALA A 438 -28.37 6.44 14.57
C ALA A 438 -29.32 7.55 15.02
N ALA A 439 -30.51 7.60 14.42
CA ALA A 439 -31.54 8.55 14.84
C ALA A 439 -32.15 8.15 16.19
N LEU A 440 -32.33 9.13 17.06
CA LEU A 440 -33.03 8.93 18.33
C LEU A 440 -34.55 9.05 18.12
N PRO A 441 -35.35 8.29 18.86
CA PRO A 441 -36.81 8.36 18.80
C PRO A 441 -37.40 9.69 19.34
N ALA A 442 -36.62 10.40 20.15
CA ALA A 442 -36.94 11.72 20.67
C ALA A 442 -35.63 12.48 20.99
N PRO A 443 -35.61 13.81 20.98
CA PRO A 443 -34.47 14.61 21.38
C PRO A 443 -34.08 14.32 22.84
N GLU A 444 -32.76 14.25 23.07
CA GLU A 444 -32.17 14.05 24.41
C GLU A 444 -31.01 15.04 24.58
N ALA A 445 -30.70 15.41 25.82
CA ALA A 445 -29.65 16.40 26.08
C ALA A 445 -28.24 15.82 25.98
N PHE A 446 -28.07 14.53 26.22
CA PHE A 446 -26.79 13.83 26.17
C PHE A 446 -26.94 12.47 25.52
N ALA A 447 -25.88 12.03 24.84
CA ALA A 447 -25.76 10.68 24.33
C ALA A 447 -24.36 10.11 24.57
N ALA A 448 -24.25 8.79 24.64
CA ALA A 448 -23.01 8.05 24.61
C ALA A 448 -23.20 6.76 23.79
N VAL A 449 -22.10 6.08 23.46
CA VAL A 449 -22.14 4.80 22.76
C VAL A 449 -21.31 3.75 23.47
N GLU A 450 -21.78 2.49 23.44
CA GLU A 450 -21.01 1.32 23.81
C GLU A 450 -20.71 0.52 22.53
N ALA A 451 -19.43 0.26 22.30
CA ALA A 451 -18.97 -0.60 21.22
C ALA A 451 -19.20 -2.07 21.59
N LEU A 452 -19.89 -2.82 20.74
CA LEU A 452 -20.22 -4.22 20.98
C LEU A 452 -19.48 -5.13 20.00
N ASP A 453 -18.95 -6.25 20.50
CA ASP A 453 -18.38 -7.32 19.68
C ASP A 453 -19.46 -8.21 19.04
N ALA A 454 -19.04 -9.27 18.34
CA ALA A 454 -19.94 -10.24 17.69
C ALA A 454 -20.81 -11.03 18.69
N SER A 455 -20.44 -11.11 19.96
CA SER A 455 -21.22 -11.76 21.00
C SER A 455 -22.17 -10.82 21.73
N GLY A 456 -22.11 -9.50 21.43
CA GLY A 456 -22.84 -8.45 22.13
C GLY A 456 -22.19 -7.99 23.44
N GLN A 457 -20.93 -8.41 23.70
CA GLN A 457 -20.15 -7.94 24.83
C GLN A 457 -19.68 -6.51 24.58
N VAL A 458 -19.72 -5.68 25.63
CA VAL A 458 -19.20 -4.30 25.60
C VAL A 458 -17.68 -4.33 25.59
N LEU A 459 -17.08 -3.80 24.52
CA LEU A 459 -15.64 -3.61 24.39
C LEU A 459 -15.17 -2.33 25.07
N ALA A 460 -15.87 -1.24 24.86
CA ALA A 460 -15.60 0.06 25.47
C ALA A 460 -16.84 0.97 25.38
N ARG A 461 -16.79 2.08 26.14
CA ARG A 461 -17.84 3.12 26.16
C ARG A 461 -17.22 4.49 25.92
N SER A 462 -17.91 5.34 25.16
CA SER A 462 -17.54 6.74 24.95
C SER A 462 -17.80 7.60 26.18
N GLU A 463 -17.14 8.77 26.25
CA GLU A 463 -17.62 9.86 27.09
C GLU A 463 -19.00 10.34 26.62
N PRO A 464 -19.85 10.86 27.55
CA PRO A 464 -21.11 11.48 27.17
C PRO A 464 -20.92 12.74 26.31
N ALA A 465 -21.59 12.81 25.17
CA ALA A 465 -21.61 13.97 24.28
C ALA A 465 -22.88 14.79 24.52
N PRO A 466 -22.81 16.12 24.70
CA PRO A 466 -23.98 16.98 24.75
C PRO A 466 -24.60 17.14 23.36
N ALA A 467 -25.90 17.51 23.31
CA ALA A 467 -26.55 17.95 22.08
C ALA A 467 -25.87 19.23 21.56
N GLY A 468 -25.52 19.26 20.26
CA GLY A 468 -24.83 20.37 19.60
C GLY A 468 -25.42 20.74 18.25
#